data_ffbdd01392a9b39c1a1bf0c5e9b7e51a
#
_entry.id   ffbdd01392a9b39c1a1bf0c5e9b7e51a
#
_cell.length_a   1.000
_cell.length_b   1.000
_cell.length_c   1.000
_cell.angle_alpha   90.00
_cell.angle_beta   90.00
_cell.angle_gamma   90.00
#
_symmetry.space_group_name_H-M   'P 1'
#
loop_
_entity.id
_entity.type
_entity.pdbx_description
1 polymer ?
#
loop_
_entity_poly.entity_id
_entity_poly.type
_entity_poly.pdbx_seq_one_letter_code
_entity_poly.pdbx_strand_id
1 'polypeptide(L)'
;MKKHRTVRSVLYAEKVDMGGLPVRQPFPTTRIGQIDPFLLLHHHAGKVPGHVKPDHAGVGPHPHRGFSPVTFIFEGGVHHRDSRGNDSTIYEGVQWMNAGMGIIHSERPPATIHERGGMQEIIQLWINSPAKNKMDQPAYFPLPAEKIPVVTSPDGLISLSVVTGQLLDQKG
;
A
#
# COMPACT_ATOMS: atom_id res chain seq x y z
N MET A 1 5.61 -21.46 -28.49
CA MET A 1 6.74 -20.68 -27.96
C MET A 1 6.23 -19.77 -26.86
N LYS A 2 6.79 -19.81 -25.64
CA LYS A 2 6.50 -18.83 -24.60
C LYS A 2 7.10 -17.49 -25.03
N LYS A 3 6.26 -16.48 -25.29
CA LYS A 3 6.73 -15.13 -25.58
C LYS A 3 7.31 -14.52 -24.30
N HIS A 4 8.58 -14.20 -24.29
CA HIS A 4 9.18 -13.41 -23.19
C HIS A 4 8.61 -12.00 -23.21
N ARG A 5 8.28 -11.47 -22.03
CA ARG A 5 7.91 -10.05 -21.89
C ARG A 5 9.18 -9.21 -21.95
N THR A 6 9.11 -8.09 -22.65
CA THR A 6 10.21 -7.11 -22.72
C THR A 6 9.88 -5.91 -21.85
N VAL A 7 10.91 -5.23 -21.35
CA VAL A 7 10.75 -3.94 -20.67
C VAL A 7 10.35 -2.90 -21.73
N ARG A 8 9.16 -2.31 -21.57
CA ARG A 8 8.66 -1.27 -22.48
C ARG A 8 9.25 0.10 -22.14
N SER A 9 9.37 0.41 -20.86
CA SER A 9 9.92 1.69 -20.39
C SER A 9 10.41 1.56 -18.94
N VAL A 10 11.37 2.42 -18.60
CA VAL A 10 11.85 2.61 -17.22
C VAL A 10 11.36 3.98 -16.76
N LEU A 11 10.69 4.01 -15.61
CA LEU A 11 10.11 5.21 -15.03
C LEU A 11 10.97 5.70 -13.88
N TYR A 12 11.27 6.99 -13.88
CA TYR A 12 11.93 7.66 -12.77
C TYR A 12 10.88 8.35 -11.89
N ALA A 13 10.88 8.03 -10.59
CA ALA A 13 9.93 8.58 -9.65
C ALA A 13 10.22 10.08 -9.40
N GLU A 14 9.17 10.89 -9.44
CA GLU A 14 9.20 12.28 -8.99
C GLU A 14 9.10 12.33 -7.45
N LYS A 15 9.69 13.37 -6.85
CA LYS A 15 9.51 13.63 -5.41
C LYS A 15 8.24 14.47 -5.24
N VAL A 16 7.33 13.99 -4.41
CA VAL A 16 6.06 14.66 -4.10
C VAL A 16 5.94 14.79 -2.59
N ASP A 17 5.42 15.90 -2.11
CA ASP A 17 5.03 16.07 -0.71
C ASP A 17 3.53 15.87 -0.56
N MET A 18 3.13 14.93 0.29
CA MET A 18 1.74 14.64 0.61
C MET A 18 1.36 15.22 1.98
N GLY A 19 1.37 16.54 2.08
CA GLY A 19 1.00 17.19 3.34
C GLY A 19 1.99 16.93 4.49
N GLY A 20 3.30 16.97 4.18
CA GLY A 20 4.37 16.70 5.12
C GLY A 20 4.92 15.27 5.08
N LEU A 21 4.32 14.36 4.28
CA LEU A 21 4.84 13.03 4.02
C LEU A 21 5.55 13.03 2.66
N PRO A 22 6.90 13.02 2.61
CA PRO A 22 7.63 12.96 1.35
C PRO A 22 7.52 11.57 0.73
N VAL A 23 7.10 11.50 -0.53
CA VAL A 23 6.99 10.25 -1.28
C VAL A 23 7.73 10.33 -2.63
N ARG A 24 8.05 9.17 -3.19
CA ARG A 24 8.50 9.00 -4.57
C ARG A 24 7.34 8.46 -5.38
N GLN A 25 6.97 9.15 -6.46
CA GLN A 25 5.82 8.83 -7.31
C GLN A 25 6.30 8.52 -8.73
N PRO A 26 6.39 7.23 -9.15
CA PRO A 26 6.75 6.88 -10.52
C PRO A 26 5.58 7.06 -11.49
N PHE A 27 4.33 6.99 -11.01
CA PHE A 27 3.12 7.32 -11.77
C PHE A 27 1.96 7.68 -10.82
N PRO A 28 0.98 8.55 -11.26
CA PRO A 28 1.06 9.36 -12.46
C PRO A 28 2.11 10.47 -12.34
N THR A 29 2.69 10.87 -13.47
CA THR A 29 3.61 12.00 -13.57
C THR A 29 3.21 12.87 -14.75
N THR A 30 3.89 13.99 -14.98
CA THR A 30 3.69 14.81 -16.20
C THR A 30 3.97 14.06 -17.49
N ARG A 31 4.77 12.99 -17.43
CA ARG A 31 5.17 12.19 -18.61
C ARG A 31 4.33 10.93 -18.79
N ILE A 32 3.82 10.37 -17.71
CA ILE A 32 3.07 9.10 -17.70
C ILE A 32 1.85 9.28 -16.83
N GLY A 33 0.68 9.07 -17.42
CA GLY A 33 -0.58 9.01 -16.71
C GLY A 33 -0.76 7.69 -15.95
N GLN A 34 -1.98 7.28 -15.81
CA GLN A 34 -2.34 6.00 -15.20
C GLN A 34 -1.87 4.84 -16.08
N ILE A 35 -1.54 3.72 -15.43
CA ILE A 35 -1.18 2.46 -16.09
C ILE A 35 -2.25 1.43 -15.71
N ASP A 36 -3.41 1.51 -16.36
CA ASP A 36 -4.58 0.68 -16.02
C ASP A 36 -4.22 -0.80 -15.81
N PRO A 37 -4.65 -1.44 -14.71
CA PRO A 37 -5.56 -0.93 -13.66
C PRO A 37 -4.89 -0.10 -12.55
N PHE A 38 -3.63 0.28 -12.68
CA PHE A 38 -2.88 0.99 -11.65
C PHE A 38 -3.02 2.51 -11.82
N LEU A 39 -3.60 3.16 -10.81
CA LEU A 39 -3.91 4.59 -10.85
C LEU A 39 -2.75 5.44 -10.30
N LEU A 40 -2.06 4.92 -9.29
CA LEU A 40 -1.00 5.62 -8.57
C LEU A 40 -0.10 4.62 -7.87
N LEU A 41 1.20 4.94 -7.79
CA LEU A 41 2.15 4.31 -6.89
C LEU A 41 2.91 5.37 -6.11
N HIS A 42 2.93 5.25 -4.79
CA HIS A 42 3.78 6.02 -3.89
C HIS A 42 4.74 5.10 -3.14
N HIS A 43 5.96 5.55 -2.95
CA HIS A 43 6.96 4.93 -2.07
C HIS A 43 7.41 5.96 -1.06
N HIS A 44 7.17 5.70 0.20
CA HIS A 44 7.74 6.43 1.33
C HIS A 44 8.82 5.56 1.98
N ALA A 45 9.98 6.14 2.23
CA ALA A 45 11.03 5.57 3.06
C ALA A 45 11.71 6.70 3.80
N GLY A 46 11.57 6.73 5.12
CA GLY A 46 12.10 7.83 5.91
C GLY A 46 11.97 7.64 7.41
N LYS A 47 12.69 8.50 8.14
CA LYS A 47 12.63 8.52 9.59
C LYS A 47 11.43 9.37 10.04
N VAL A 48 10.57 8.76 10.82
CA VAL A 48 9.54 9.45 11.58
C VAL A 48 10.17 9.94 12.89
N PRO A 49 10.15 11.23 13.20
CA PRO A 49 10.68 11.73 14.46
C PRO A 49 9.83 11.24 15.64
N GLY A 50 10.46 10.98 16.78
CA GLY A 50 9.75 10.66 18.01
C GLY A 50 9.07 11.88 18.63
N HIS A 51 8.17 11.64 19.59
CA HIS A 51 7.41 12.66 20.32
C HIS A 51 6.54 13.56 19.43
N VAL A 52 6.14 13.07 18.25
CA VAL A 52 5.19 13.74 17.37
C VAL A 52 3.77 13.39 17.83
N LYS A 53 2.90 14.40 17.92
CA LYS A 53 1.48 14.15 18.21
C LYS A 53 0.90 13.27 17.10
N PRO A 54 0.09 12.25 17.46
CA PRO A 54 -0.53 11.34 16.46
C PRO A 54 -1.23 12.08 15.32
N ASP A 55 -1.86 13.20 15.60
CA ASP A 55 -2.57 14.01 14.59
C ASP A 55 -1.67 14.75 13.60
N HIS A 56 -0.38 14.80 13.87
CA HIS A 56 0.61 15.53 13.05
C HIS A 56 1.54 14.61 12.26
N ALA A 57 1.33 13.28 12.31
CA ALA A 57 2.12 12.33 11.55
C ALA A 57 1.24 11.43 10.67
N GLY A 58 1.77 11.04 9.51
CA GLY A 58 1.05 10.24 8.54
C GLY A 58 -0.08 11.01 7.84
N VAL A 59 -1.06 10.29 7.34
CA VAL A 59 -2.18 10.85 6.59
C VAL A 59 -3.45 10.83 7.42
N GLY A 60 -4.00 12.03 7.68
CA GLY A 60 -5.26 12.21 8.41
C GLY A 60 -6.49 11.68 7.66
N PRO A 61 -7.70 11.83 8.23
CA PRO A 61 -8.92 11.36 7.61
C PRO A 61 -9.14 11.94 6.20
N HIS A 62 -9.32 11.04 5.23
CA HIS A 62 -9.55 11.40 3.83
C HIS A 62 -10.39 10.32 3.14
N PRO A 63 -11.17 10.67 2.07
CA PRO A 63 -12.07 9.75 1.40
C PRO A 63 -11.40 9.04 0.21
N HIS A 64 -11.85 7.79 -0.04
CA HIS A 64 -11.62 7.06 -1.28
C HIS A 64 -12.92 6.48 -1.82
N ARG A 65 -13.01 6.29 -3.15
CA ARG A 65 -14.15 5.69 -3.82
C ARG A 65 -13.77 5.05 -5.16
N GLY A 66 -14.27 3.83 -5.41
CA GLY A 66 -14.21 3.17 -6.71
C GLY A 66 -12.85 2.59 -7.10
N PHE A 67 -11.95 2.42 -6.14
CA PHE A 67 -10.65 1.77 -6.31
C PHE A 67 -10.18 1.20 -4.97
N SER A 68 -9.07 0.45 -5.00
CA SER A 68 -8.48 -0.14 -3.80
C SER A 68 -7.08 0.42 -3.58
N PRO A 69 -6.84 1.23 -2.54
CA PRO A 69 -5.50 1.43 -2.00
C PRO A 69 -4.99 0.12 -1.38
N VAL A 70 -3.80 -0.28 -1.81
CA VAL A 70 -3.07 -1.44 -1.26
C VAL A 70 -1.73 -0.93 -0.74
N THR A 71 -1.50 -1.07 0.55
CA THR A 71 -0.26 -0.59 1.19
C THR A 71 0.60 -1.78 1.59
N PHE A 72 1.77 -1.91 0.98
CA PHE A 72 2.82 -2.83 1.35
C PHE A 72 3.67 -2.16 2.43
N ILE A 73 3.84 -2.83 3.56
CA ILE A 73 4.53 -2.32 4.75
C ILE A 73 5.79 -3.14 4.96
N PHE A 74 6.95 -2.52 4.80
CA PHE A 74 8.25 -3.17 4.93
C PHE A 74 8.90 -2.89 6.28
N GLU A 75 8.66 -1.70 6.85
CA GLU A 75 9.22 -1.29 8.13
C GLU A 75 8.32 -0.27 8.83
N GLY A 76 8.30 -0.26 10.15
CA GLY A 76 7.70 0.74 11.00
C GLY A 76 6.20 0.58 11.26
N GLY A 77 5.47 0.06 10.31
CA GLY A 77 4.04 -0.19 10.47
C GLY A 77 3.11 0.95 10.03
N VAL A 78 1.83 0.62 9.92
CA VAL A 78 0.73 1.54 9.65
C VAL A 78 -0.44 1.24 10.58
N HIS A 79 -0.96 2.26 11.25
CA HIS A 79 -2.20 2.24 12.01
C HIS A 79 -3.32 2.78 11.12
N HIS A 80 -4.24 1.92 10.74
CA HIS A 80 -5.43 2.22 9.94
C HIS A 80 -6.64 2.41 10.83
N ARG A 81 -7.44 3.45 10.55
CA ARG A 81 -8.79 3.62 11.08
C ARG A 81 -9.72 4.06 9.98
N ASP A 82 -10.96 3.59 9.98
CA ASP A 82 -11.92 3.97 8.96
C ASP A 82 -13.35 4.23 9.48
N SER A 83 -14.18 4.78 8.61
CA SER A 83 -15.58 5.15 8.90
C SER A 83 -16.52 3.94 9.07
N ARG A 84 -16.03 2.72 8.88
CA ARG A 84 -16.79 1.49 9.13
C ARG A 84 -16.43 0.82 10.46
N GLY A 85 -15.55 1.46 11.24
CA GLY A 85 -15.17 1.01 12.57
C GLY A 85 -13.97 0.07 12.57
N ASN A 86 -13.27 -0.11 11.45
CA ASN A 86 -12.00 -0.82 11.49
C ASN A 86 -10.96 0.05 12.19
N ASP A 87 -10.19 -0.58 13.07
CA ASP A 87 -9.07 0.02 13.82
C ASP A 87 -8.00 -1.07 13.96
N SER A 88 -6.91 -0.96 13.20
CA SER A 88 -5.92 -2.04 13.07
C SER A 88 -4.53 -1.49 12.82
N THR A 89 -3.53 -2.12 13.43
CA THR A 89 -2.12 -1.83 13.19
C THR A 89 -1.43 -3.03 12.55
N ILE A 90 -0.73 -2.81 11.45
CA ILE A 90 0.12 -3.79 10.79
C ILE A 90 1.55 -3.25 10.81
N TYR A 91 2.49 -4.02 11.36
CA TYR A 91 3.90 -3.63 11.43
C TYR A 91 4.68 -4.05 10.19
N GLU A 92 4.38 -5.24 9.66
CA GLU A 92 4.91 -5.78 8.41
C GLU A 92 3.81 -6.54 7.69
N GLY A 93 3.78 -6.48 6.36
CA GLY A 93 2.78 -7.17 5.54
C GLY A 93 2.05 -6.25 4.57
N VAL A 94 0.75 -6.44 4.43
CA VAL A 94 -0.06 -5.68 3.48
C VAL A 94 -1.40 -5.31 4.13
N GLN A 95 -1.88 -4.11 3.88
CA GLN A 95 -3.28 -3.78 4.06
C GLN A 95 -3.94 -3.55 2.70
N TRP A 96 -5.10 -4.16 2.50
CA TRP A 96 -5.90 -3.97 1.29
C TRP A 96 -7.24 -3.36 1.67
N MET A 97 -7.52 -2.16 1.20
CA MET A 97 -8.81 -1.52 1.41
C MET A 97 -9.56 -1.41 0.09
N ASN A 98 -10.66 -2.14 -0.07
CA ASN A 98 -11.58 -1.90 -1.16
C ASN A 98 -12.49 -0.72 -0.79
N ALA A 99 -12.31 0.44 -1.43
CA ALA A 99 -13.08 1.62 -1.10
C ALA A 99 -14.53 1.55 -1.61
N GLY A 100 -14.82 0.74 -2.63
CA GLY A 100 -16.16 0.54 -3.16
C GLY A 100 -16.94 1.84 -3.34
N MET A 101 -18.16 1.91 -2.80
CA MET A 101 -19.06 3.08 -2.89
C MET A 101 -18.57 4.31 -2.11
N GLY A 102 -17.55 4.16 -1.26
CA GLY A 102 -16.92 5.23 -0.51
C GLY A 102 -16.61 4.87 0.93
N ILE A 103 -15.42 5.26 1.38
CA ILE A 103 -14.93 5.10 2.74
C ILE A 103 -14.03 6.27 3.11
N ILE A 104 -14.09 6.71 4.36
CA ILE A 104 -13.14 7.68 4.91
C ILE A 104 -12.18 6.90 5.80
N HIS A 105 -10.89 7.08 5.63
CA HIS A 105 -9.88 6.45 6.46
C HIS A 105 -8.72 7.37 6.79
N SER A 106 -7.89 6.94 7.75
CA SER A 106 -6.61 7.54 8.08
C SER A 106 -5.53 6.47 8.16
N GLU A 107 -4.30 6.84 7.81
CA GLU A 107 -3.12 5.98 7.86
C GLU A 107 -2.01 6.72 8.61
N ARG A 108 -1.69 6.24 9.79
CA ARG A 108 -0.72 6.89 10.68
C ARG A 108 0.37 5.92 11.07
N PRO A 109 1.57 6.39 11.42
CA PRO A 109 2.53 5.53 12.09
C PRO A 109 1.94 4.94 13.39
N PRO A 110 2.32 3.73 13.81
CA PRO A 110 1.91 3.16 15.10
C PRO A 110 2.35 4.00 16.30
N ALA A 111 1.70 3.82 17.46
CA ALA A 111 2.00 4.54 18.69
C ALA A 111 3.50 4.44 19.07
N THR A 112 4.10 3.27 18.91
CA THR A 112 5.54 3.05 19.17
C THR A 112 6.46 3.97 18.37
N ILE A 113 6.09 4.26 17.12
CA ILE A 113 6.83 5.19 16.24
C ILE A 113 6.57 6.64 16.67
N HIS A 114 5.34 6.99 17.06
CA HIS A 114 5.03 8.31 17.57
C HIS A 114 5.83 8.66 18.85
N GLU A 115 5.97 7.68 19.73
CA GLU A 115 6.64 7.86 21.02
C GLU A 115 8.16 7.93 20.89
N ARG A 116 8.74 7.01 20.13
CA ARG A 116 10.19 6.77 20.11
C ARG A 116 10.87 7.25 18.84
N GLY A 117 10.10 7.50 17.79
CA GLY A 117 10.59 7.63 16.43
C GLY A 117 10.98 6.28 15.84
N GLY A 118 11.34 6.27 14.58
CA GLY A 118 11.77 5.06 13.89
C GLY A 118 11.78 5.25 12.39
N MET A 119 12.18 4.21 11.69
CA MET A 119 12.05 4.17 10.23
C MET A 119 10.64 3.72 9.87
N GLN A 120 10.14 4.24 8.78
CA GLN A 120 8.93 3.74 8.13
C GLN A 120 9.22 3.58 6.64
N GLU A 121 8.93 2.39 6.10
CA GLU A 121 9.00 2.13 4.67
C GLU A 121 7.72 1.46 4.19
N ILE A 122 7.03 2.13 3.26
CA ILE A 122 5.79 1.66 2.66
C ILE A 122 5.76 1.92 1.16
N ILE A 123 5.10 1.02 0.43
CA ILE A 123 4.67 1.27 -0.95
C ILE A 123 3.15 1.21 -0.98
N GLN A 124 2.51 2.27 -1.46
CA GLN A 124 1.06 2.28 -1.68
C GLN A 124 0.75 2.25 -3.18
N LEU A 125 -0.04 1.28 -3.60
CA LEU A 125 -0.50 1.07 -4.96
C LEU A 125 -2.02 1.23 -5.01
N TRP A 126 -2.54 2.11 -5.86
CA TRP A 126 -3.97 2.24 -6.09
C TRP A 126 -4.39 1.39 -7.29
N ILE A 127 -5.31 0.46 -7.06
CA ILE A 127 -5.81 -0.46 -8.08
C ILE A 127 -7.25 -0.08 -8.43
N ASN A 128 -7.49 0.29 -9.67
CA ASN A 128 -8.81 0.65 -10.17
C ASN A 128 -9.78 -0.53 -10.07
N SER A 129 -10.96 -0.30 -9.50
CA SER A 129 -12.00 -1.33 -9.47
C SER A 129 -12.72 -1.40 -10.83
N PRO A 130 -13.07 -2.60 -11.32
CA PRO A 130 -13.95 -2.72 -12.48
C PRO A 130 -15.26 -1.96 -12.30
N ALA A 131 -15.85 -1.44 -13.37
CA ALA A 131 -17.05 -0.62 -13.31
C ALA A 131 -18.19 -1.25 -12.49
N LYS A 132 -18.40 -2.56 -12.64
CA LYS A 132 -19.41 -3.33 -11.90
C LYS A 132 -19.18 -3.38 -10.39
N ASN A 133 -17.94 -3.18 -9.94
CA ASN A 133 -17.55 -3.28 -8.52
C ASN A 133 -17.30 -1.91 -7.86
N LYS A 134 -17.41 -0.81 -8.60
CA LYS A 134 -17.14 0.53 -8.05
C LYS A 134 -18.11 0.94 -6.94
N MET A 135 -19.27 0.32 -6.89
CA MET A 135 -20.32 0.60 -5.90
C MET A 135 -20.51 -0.53 -4.89
N ASP A 136 -19.57 -1.49 -4.81
CA ASP A 136 -19.59 -2.52 -3.79
C ASP A 136 -19.45 -1.92 -2.39
N GLN A 137 -19.89 -2.65 -1.38
CA GLN A 137 -19.66 -2.26 0.01
C GLN A 137 -18.16 -2.18 0.29
N PRO A 138 -17.69 -1.12 0.97
CA PRO A 138 -16.29 -1.04 1.35
C PRO A 138 -15.87 -2.20 2.25
N ALA A 139 -14.63 -2.67 2.07
CA ALA A 139 -14.06 -3.74 2.86
C ALA A 139 -12.57 -3.48 3.15
N TYR A 140 -12.11 -3.92 4.32
CA TYR A 140 -10.72 -3.79 4.75
C TYR A 140 -10.15 -5.16 5.13
N PHE A 141 -8.98 -5.47 4.59
CA PHE A 141 -8.29 -6.75 4.78
C PHE A 141 -6.89 -6.48 5.33
N PRO A 142 -6.69 -6.64 6.65
CA PRO A 142 -5.35 -6.65 7.24
C PRO A 142 -4.67 -7.98 6.95
N LEU A 143 -3.52 -7.95 6.30
CA LEU A 143 -2.72 -9.12 5.91
C LEU A 143 -1.32 -8.99 6.54
N PRO A 144 -1.16 -9.32 7.82
CA PRO A 144 0.17 -9.31 8.43
C PRO A 144 1.07 -10.37 7.77
N ALA A 145 2.38 -10.13 7.77
CA ALA A 145 3.36 -10.90 6.98
C ALA A 145 3.26 -12.41 7.22
N GLU A 146 3.00 -12.84 8.44
CA GLU A 146 2.88 -14.25 8.83
C GLU A 146 1.65 -14.97 8.22
N LYS A 147 0.69 -14.21 7.69
CA LYS A 147 -0.49 -14.75 7.00
C LYS A 147 -0.33 -14.78 5.48
N ILE A 148 0.73 -14.17 4.95
CA ILE A 148 0.96 -14.12 3.50
C ILE A 148 1.77 -15.35 3.09
N PRO A 149 1.25 -16.24 2.23
CA PRO A 149 1.99 -17.39 1.74
C PRO A 149 3.26 -16.98 0.99
N VAL A 150 4.35 -17.71 1.20
CA VAL A 150 5.64 -17.47 0.55
C VAL A 150 6.01 -18.69 -0.29
N VAL A 151 6.37 -18.46 -1.54
CA VAL A 151 6.93 -19.47 -2.45
C VAL A 151 8.42 -19.18 -2.62
N THR A 152 9.26 -20.18 -2.36
CA THR A 152 10.70 -20.07 -2.57
C THR A 152 11.11 -20.87 -3.80
N SER A 153 12.01 -20.33 -4.61
CA SER A 153 12.57 -21.03 -5.77
C SER A 153 13.36 -22.27 -5.33
N PRO A 154 13.53 -23.29 -6.20
CA PRO A 154 14.22 -24.53 -5.84
C PRO A 154 15.69 -24.31 -5.40
N ASP A 155 16.34 -23.26 -5.88
CA ASP A 155 17.71 -22.89 -5.52
C ASP A 155 17.77 -21.99 -4.26
N GLY A 156 16.62 -21.63 -3.68
CA GLY A 156 16.52 -20.78 -2.49
C GLY A 156 16.83 -19.29 -2.71
N LEU A 157 17.11 -18.87 -3.94
CA LEU A 157 17.57 -17.51 -4.22
C LEU A 157 16.44 -16.50 -4.36
N ILE A 158 15.20 -16.95 -4.61
CA ILE A 158 14.05 -16.08 -4.82
C ILE A 158 12.92 -16.49 -3.86
N SER A 159 12.41 -15.52 -3.11
CA SER A 159 11.19 -15.67 -2.30
C SER A 159 10.10 -14.74 -2.82
N LEU A 160 8.90 -15.26 -3.01
CA LEU A 160 7.73 -14.55 -3.55
C LEU A 160 6.58 -14.62 -2.55
N SER A 161 6.18 -13.48 -2.02
CA SER A 161 5.00 -13.35 -1.16
C SER A 161 3.75 -13.27 -2.04
N VAL A 162 2.80 -14.18 -1.85
CA VAL A 162 1.56 -14.26 -2.64
C VAL A 162 0.45 -13.51 -1.93
N VAL A 163 0.36 -12.21 -2.16
CA VAL A 163 -0.64 -11.33 -1.52
C VAL A 163 -2.04 -11.58 -2.06
N THR A 164 -2.16 -11.89 -3.34
CA THR A 164 -3.43 -12.21 -4.00
C THR A 164 -3.20 -13.08 -5.23
N GLY A 165 -4.23 -13.86 -5.58
CA GLY A 165 -4.16 -14.78 -6.72
C GLY A 165 -3.54 -16.12 -6.35
N GLN A 166 -2.92 -16.78 -7.31
CA GLN A 166 -2.32 -18.10 -7.13
C GLN A 166 -0.95 -18.17 -7.81
N LEU A 167 0.02 -18.70 -7.11
CA LEU A 167 1.35 -19.02 -7.62
C LEU A 167 1.71 -20.45 -7.21
N LEU A 168 1.93 -21.33 -8.20
CA LEU A 168 2.06 -22.78 -8.00
C LEU A 168 0.86 -23.31 -7.19
N ASP A 169 1.08 -23.94 -6.06
CA ASP A 169 0.09 -24.49 -5.14
C ASP A 169 -0.32 -23.52 -4.02
N GLN A 170 0.31 -22.37 -3.94
CA GLN A 170 -0.01 -21.33 -2.95
C GLN A 170 -1.04 -20.33 -3.47
N LYS A 171 -1.99 -19.98 -2.61
CA LYS A 171 -3.04 -19.00 -2.88
C LYS A 171 -3.00 -17.90 -1.81
N GLY A 172 -2.89 -16.65 -2.27
CA GLY A 172 -2.99 -15.46 -1.45
C GLY A 172 -4.42 -14.93 -1.36
#